data_922ac49c9805c7d1311073b6a057e283
#
_entry.id   922ac49c9805c7d1311073b6a057e283
#
_cell.length_a   1.000
_cell.length_b   1.000
_cell.length_c   1.000
_cell.angle_alpha   90.00
_cell.angle_beta   90.00
_cell.angle_gamma   90.00
#
_symmetry.space_group_name_H-M   'P 1'
#
loop_
_entity.id
_entity.type
_entity.pdbx_description
1 polymer ?
#
loop_
_entity_poly.entity_id
_entity_poly.type
_entity_poly.pdbx_seq_one_letter_code
_entity_poly.pdbx_strand_id
1 'polypeptide(L)'
;KIKKLGKIKSINALVVNDFFKYGVHMLDVIDELNLLKVNKVLKLKSNIDQIIFYCENKVVINLQCLGNVNKIFFLGLVGKKASTQIEINDNFSAFKNTLNNFIKMIRTKKQVINYKKTMKVINLLISTNKLQYGKIQRFKR
;
A
#
# COMPACT_ATOMS: atom_id res chain seq x y z
N LYS A 1 -5.88 -15.65 8.46
CA LYS A 1 -6.60 -14.63 9.26
C LYS A 1 -7.55 -13.76 8.42
N ILE A 2 -7.16 -13.30 7.23
CA ILE A 2 -7.96 -12.40 6.36
C ILE A 2 -9.29 -13.06 5.91
N LYS A 3 -9.32 -14.35 5.61
CA LYS A 3 -10.55 -15.06 5.22
C LYS A 3 -11.68 -14.92 6.25
N LYS A 4 -11.37 -14.78 7.53
CA LYS A 4 -12.36 -14.60 8.61
C LYS A 4 -13.05 -13.23 8.58
N LEU A 5 -12.44 -12.22 7.92
CA LEU A 5 -13.02 -10.88 7.79
C LEU A 5 -14.19 -10.84 6.82
N GLY A 6 -14.31 -11.85 5.96
CA GLY A 6 -15.22 -11.83 4.84
C GLY A 6 -14.78 -10.85 3.75
N LYS A 7 -15.71 -10.33 2.97
CA LYS A 7 -15.39 -9.34 1.92
C LYS A 7 -14.91 -8.02 2.55
N ILE A 8 -13.66 -7.63 2.25
CA ILE A 8 -13.09 -6.37 2.72
C ILE A 8 -13.88 -5.18 2.14
N LYS A 9 -14.13 -4.18 2.95
CA LYS A 9 -14.84 -2.94 2.62
C LYS A 9 -13.96 -1.72 2.69
N SER A 10 -13.13 -1.64 3.72
CA SER A 10 -12.26 -0.50 3.95
C SER A 10 -10.90 -0.93 4.47
N ILE A 11 -9.90 -0.17 4.10
CA ILE A 11 -8.53 -0.28 4.59
C ILE A 11 -8.11 1.10 5.10
N ASN A 12 -7.63 1.16 6.34
CA ASN A 12 -7.03 2.35 6.92
C ASN A 12 -5.56 2.06 7.16
N ALA A 13 -4.70 2.87 6.58
CA ALA A 13 -3.26 2.69 6.66
C ALA A 13 -2.59 3.98 7.16
N LEU A 14 -1.66 3.84 8.10
CA LEU A 14 -0.89 4.94 8.64
C LEU A 14 0.58 4.62 8.45
N VAL A 15 1.33 5.60 7.93
CA VAL A 15 2.78 5.50 7.75
C VAL A 15 3.46 6.77 8.24
N VAL A 16 4.69 6.61 8.74
CA VAL A 16 5.58 7.72 9.04
C VAL A 16 6.06 8.39 7.75
N ASN A 17 6.56 9.60 7.83
CA ASN A 17 7.10 10.37 6.72
C ASN A 17 6.06 10.66 5.62
N ASP A 18 6.52 10.66 4.36
CA ASP A 18 5.74 11.03 3.20
C ASP A 18 5.32 9.83 2.34
N PHE A 19 4.41 10.11 1.42
CA PHE A 19 3.85 9.10 0.54
C PHE A 19 4.90 8.46 -0.37
N PHE A 20 5.87 9.23 -0.86
CA PHE A 20 6.85 8.72 -1.80
C PHE A 20 7.83 7.75 -1.14
N LYS A 21 8.26 8.04 0.10
CA LYS A 21 9.24 7.22 0.82
C LYS A 21 8.63 6.01 1.50
N TYR A 22 7.52 6.20 2.21
CA TYR A 22 6.92 5.16 3.05
C TYR A 22 5.57 4.65 2.54
N GLY A 23 4.81 5.48 1.84
CA GLY A 23 3.54 5.06 1.26
C GLY A 23 3.70 3.92 0.26
N VAL A 24 4.81 3.87 -0.49
CA VAL A 24 5.11 2.79 -1.44
C VAL A 24 5.13 1.42 -0.76
N HIS A 25 5.74 1.30 0.41
CA HIS A 25 5.80 0.04 1.15
C HIS A 25 4.43 -0.41 1.62
N MET A 26 3.57 0.54 2.01
CA MET A 26 2.19 0.21 2.39
C MET A 26 1.38 -0.24 1.17
N LEU A 27 1.58 0.38 0.00
CA LEU A 27 0.95 -0.06 -1.23
C LEU A 27 1.37 -1.48 -1.61
N ASP A 28 2.65 -1.84 -1.45
CA ASP A 28 3.15 -3.21 -1.67
C ASP A 28 2.44 -4.21 -0.75
N VAL A 29 2.31 -3.90 0.54
CA VAL A 29 1.58 -4.75 1.49
C VAL A 29 0.12 -4.95 1.08
N ILE A 30 -0.56 -3.87 0.66
CA ILE A 30 -1.96 -3.95 0.22
C ILE A 30 -2.08 -4.72 -1.12
N ASP A 31 -1.11 -4.59 -2.02
CA ASP A 31 -1.10 -5.34 -3.29
C ASP A 31 -0.88 -6.83 -3.06
N GLU A 32 -0.02 -7.23 -2.11
CA GLU A 32 0.15 -8.64 -1.72
C GLU A 32 -1.15 -9.28 -1.19
N LEU A 33 -2.05 -8.48 -0.64
CA LEU A 33 -3.40 -8.91 -0.25
C LEU A 33 -4.38 -9.00 -1.43
N ASN A 34 -3.95 -8.66 -2.65
CA ASN A 34 -4.76 -8.54 -3.87
C ASN A 34 -5.92 -7.53 -3.74
N LEU A 35 -5.74 -6.49 -2.93
CA LEU A 35 -6.76 -5.46 -2.67
C LEU A 35 -6.49 -4.15 -3.41
N LEU A 36 -5.30 -3.96 -4.01
CA LEU A 36 -4.88 -2.74 -4.69
C LEU A 36 -5.30 -2.73 -6.18
N LYS A 37 -6.60 -2.73 -6.44
CA LYS A 37 -7.17 -2.59 -7.81
C LYS A 37 -7.77 -1.20 -7.99
N VAL A 38 -6.91 -0.20 -8.04
CA VAL A 38 -7.29 1.22 -8.02
C VAL A 38 -7.90 1.65 -9.34
N ASN A 39 -9.06 2.32 -9.28
CA ASN A 39 -9.71 2.98 -10.43
C ASN A 39 -9.79 4.51 -10.27
N LYS A 40 -9.74 5.02 -9.04
CA LYS A 40 -9.69 6.45 -8.76
C LYS A 40 -8.78 6.72 -7.59
N VAL A 41 -8.15 7.89 -7.59
CA VAL A 41 -7.37 8.39 -6.45
C VAL A 41 -7.72 9.85 -6.19
N LEU A 42 -7.81 10.21 -4.92
CA LEU A 42 -7.98 11.57 -4.42
C LEU A 42 -6.86 11.85 -3.43
N LYS A 43 -6.16 12.96 -3.61
CA LYS A 43 -5.08 13.40 -2.73
C LYS A 43 -5.54 14.65 -1.97
N LEU A 44 -5.51 14.59 -0.67
CA LEU A 44 -5.87 15.69 0.23
C LEU A 44 -4.65 16.09 1.07
N LYS A 45 -4.59 17.34 1.43
CA LYS A 45 -3.57 17.87 2.34
C LYS A 45 -4.22 18.74 3.40
N SER A 46 -3.81 18.51 4.63
CA SER A 46 -3.99 19.39 5.76
C SER A 46 -2.63 19.55 6.46
N ASN A 47 -2.53 19.25 7.73
CA ASN A 47 -1.26 19.05 8.44
C ASN A 47 -0.58 17.70 8.12
N ILE A 48 -1.29 16.78 7.46
CA ILE A 48 -0.79 15.49 6.96
C ILE A 48 -1.19 15.28 5.50
N ASP A 49 -0.47 14.41 4.79
CA ASP A 49 -0.90 13.95 3.46
C ASP A 49 -1.87 12.78 3.61
N GLN A 50 -3.03 12.90 2.98
CA GLN A 50 -4.03 11.84 2.94
C GLN A 50 -4.36 11.47 1.52
N ILE A 51 -4.27 10.17 1.21
CA ILE A 51 -4.56 9.62 -0.10
C ILE A 51 -5.69 8.59 0.01
N ILE A 52 -6.73 8.80 -0.77
CA ILE A 52 -7.89 7.90 -0.81
C ILE A 52 -7.91 7.20 -2.16
N PHE A 53 -7.77 5.88 -2.14
CA PHE A 53 -7.87 5.04 -3.32
C PHE A 53 -9.22 4.36 -3.34
N TYR A 54 -9.94 4.52 -4.43
CA TYR A 54 -11.18 3.80 -4.71
C TYR A 54 -10.88 2.64 -5.64
N CYS A 55 -11.16 1.42 -5.20
CA CYS A 55 -10.84 0.20 -5.92
C CYS A 55 -12.06 -0.40 -6.64
N GLU A 56 -11.81 -1.13 -7.73
CA GLU A 56 -12.85 -1.79 -8.55
C GLU A 56 -13.71 -2.77 -7.75
N ASN A 57 -13.12 -3.44 -6.76
CA ASN A 57 -13.79 -4.37 -5.85
C ASN A 57 -14.65 -3.67 -4.77
N LYS A 58 -14.87 -2.35 -4.91
CA LYS A 58 -15.58 -1.49 -3.96
C LYS A 58 -14.90 -1.37 -2.59
N VAL A 59 -13.60 -1.63 -2.53
CA VAL A 59 -12.77 -1.33 -1.35
C VAL A 59 -12.33 0.12 -1.42
N VAL A 60 -12.42 0.82 -0.29
CA VAL A 60 -11.84 2.15 -0.11
C VAL A 60 -10.58 2.01 0.75
N ILE A 61 -9.46 2.54 0.26
CA ILE A 61 -8.19 2.57 0.99
C ILE A 61 -7.94 4.02 1.38
N ASN A 62 -7.79 4.28 2.66
CA ASN A 62 -7.38 5.56 3.21
C ASN A 62 -5.96 5.42 3.75
N LEU A 63 -5.01 6.03 3.06
CA LEU A 63 -3.60 6.06 3.44
C LEU A 63 -3.25 7.45 3.95
N GLN A 64 -2.76 7.52 5.18
CA GLN A 64 -2.31 8.75 5.83
C GLN A 64 -0.79 8.70 6.05
N CYS A 65 -0.11 9.75 5.61
CA CYS A 65 1.33 9.93 5.78
C CYS A 65 1.53 11.03 6.83
N LEU A 66 1.97 10.62 8.02
CA LEU A 66 1.90 11.42 9.24
C LEU A 66 3.08 12.39 9.41
N GLY A 67 4.01 12.42 8.44
CA GLY A 67 5.22 13.27 8.55
C GLY A 67 6.20 12.74 9.59
N ASN A 68 6.86 13.67 10.29
CA ASN A 68 7.89 13.35 11.27
C ASN A 68 7.25 13.01 12.63
N VAL A 69 6.83 11.77 12.78
CA VAL A 69 6.31 11.20 14.04
C VAL A 69 7.14 9.97 14.42
N ASN A 70 6.90 9.42 15.62
CA ASN A 70 7.47 8.14 15.99
C ASN A 70 7.12 7.08 14.94
N LYS A 71 8.02 6.12 14.73
CA LYS A 71 7.86 5.07 13.72
C LYS A 71 6.49 4.40 13.87
N ILE A 72 5.68 4.50 12.82
CA ILE A 72 4.40 3.83 12.71
C ILE A 72 4.25 3.23 11.32
N PHE A 73 3.81 1.97 11.26
CA PHE A 73 3.43 1.29 10.04
C PHE A 73 2.23 0.39 10.36
N PHE A 74 1.04 0.98 10.25
CA PHE A 74 -0.22 0.41 10.73
C PHE A 74 -1.16 0.12 9.58
N LEU A 75 -1.84 -1.02 9.63
CA LEU A 75 -2.84 -1.45 8.66
C LEU A 75 -4.09 -1.96 9.38
N GLY A 76 -5.19 -1.24 9.25
CA GLY A 76 -6.52 -1.64 9.69
C GLY A 76 -7.35 -2.17 8.53
N LEU A 77 -7.91 -3.37 8.66
CA LEU A 77 -8.75 -4.01 7.66
C LEU A 77 -10.15 -4.18 8.21
N VAL A 78 -11.16 -3.65 7.53
CA VAL A 78 -12.57 -3.78 7.89
C VAL A 78 -13.28 -4.61 6.83
N GLY A 79 -13.76 -5.76 7.22
CA GLY A 79 -14.54 -6.67 6.38
C GLY A 79 -16.02 -6.70 6.76
N LYS A 80 -16.82 -7.47 6.02
CA LYS A 80 -18.24 -7.64 6.31
C LYS A 80 -18.53 -8.39 7.61
N LYS A 81 -17.60 -9.27 8.05
CA LYS A 81 -17.82 -10.16 9.19
C LYS A 81 -17.00 -9.77 10.43
N ALA A 82 -15.87 -9.13 10.23
CA ALA A 82 -14.96 -8.74 11.31
C ALA A 82 -13.98 -7.67 10.83
N SER A 83 -13.22 -7.12 11.77
CA SER A 83 -12.07 -6.24 11.51
C SER A 83 -10.81 -6.79 12.15
N THR A 84 -9.67 -6.32 11.70
CA THR A 84 -8.37 -6.60 12.31
C THR A 84 -7.44 -5.42 12.13
N GLN A 85 -6.48 -5.32 13.03
CA GLN A 85 -5.42 -4.32 13.01
C GLN A 85 -4.08 -5.03 13.04
N ILE A 86 -3.12 -4.50 12.29
CA ILE A 86 -1.78 -5.06 12.15
C ILE A 86 -0.81 -3.89 12.26
N GLU A 87 0.09 -3.96 13.20
CA GLU A 87 1.26 -3.09 13.27
C GLU A 87 2.48 -3.86 12.76
N ILE A 88 3.18 -3.28 11.77
CA ILE A 88 4.31 -3.92 11.11
C ILE A 88 5.59 -3.31 11.68
N ASN A 89 6.22 -4.02 12.61
CA ASN A 89 7.39 -3.53 13.34
C ASN A 89 8.70 -4.21 12.94
N ASP A 90 8.62 -5.38 12.28
CA ASP A 90 9.77 -6.20 11.92
C ASP A 90 10.32 -5.85 10.52
N ASN A 91 10.99 -4.71 10.43
CA ASN A 91 11.64 -4.29 9.18
C ASN A 91 12.89 -5.11 8.88
N PHE A 92 13.55 -5.66 9.90
CA PHE A 92 14.78 -6.43 9.70
C PHE A 92 14.49 -7.73 8.94
N SER A 93 13.46 -8.48 9.35
CA SER A 93 13.06 -9.69 8.64
C SER A 93 12.58 -9.39 7.22
N ALA A 94 11.86 -8.29 7.00
CA ALA A 94 11.44 -7.87 5.66
C ALA A 94 12.66 -7.59 4.77
N PHE A 95 13.64 -6.83 5.25
CA PHE A 95 14.87 -6.53 4.53
C PHE A 95 15.69 -7.81 4.23
N LYS A 96 15.87 -8.67 5.25
CA LYS A 96 16.57 -9.95 5.11
C LYS A 96 15.93 -10.84 4.04
N ASN A 97 14.59 -10.93 4.02
CA ASN A 97 13.86 -11.71 3.03
C ASN A 97 14.03 -11.14 1.61
N THR A 98 14.02 -9.82 1.46
CA THR A 98 14.28 -9.15 0.18
C THR A 98 15.69 -9.47 -0.32
N LEU A 99 16.69 -9.37 0.54
CA LEU A 99 18.08 -9.69 0.20
C LEU A 99 18.25 -11.16 -0.17
N ASN A 100 17.65 -12.08 0.57
CA ASN A 100 17.67 -13.51 0.28
C ASN A 100 17.03 -13.81 -1.08
N ASN A 101 15.91 -13.19 -1.42
CA ASN A 101 15.27 -13.31 -2.72
C ASN A 101 16.16 -12.78 -3.84
N PHE A 102 16.84 -11.64 -3.63
CA PHE A 102 17.79 -11.10 -4.58
C PHE A 102 18.98 -12.05 -4.83
N ILE A 103 19.60 -12.58 -3.77
CA ILE A 103 20.68 -13.57 -3.87
C ILE A 103 20.20 -14.82 -4.62
N LYS A 104 18.98 -15.29 -4.32
CA LYS A 104 18.38 -16.43 -5.02
C LYS A 104 18.23 -16.15 -6.51
N MET A 105 17.78 -14.96 -6.90
CA MET A 105 17.66 -14.55 -8.31
C MET A 105 19.01 -14.60 -9.02
N ILE A 106 20.08 -14.08 -8.41
CA ILE A 106 21.44 -14.11 -8.97
C ILE A 106 21.89 -15.57 -9.18
N ARG A 107 21.77 -16.39 -8.14
CA ARG A 107 22.25 -17.80 -8.17
C ARG A 107 21.48 -18.66 -9.15
N THR A 108 20.18 -18.51 -9.23
CA THR A 108 19.32 -19.38 -10.05
C THR A 108 19.07 -18.81 -11.44
N LYS A 109 19.42 -17.54 -11.70
CA LYS A 109 19.07 -16.79 -12.91
C LYS A 109 17.56 -16.81 -13.23
N LYS A 110 16.74 -17.07 -12.21
CA LYS A 110 15.26 -17.10 -12.30
C LYS A 110 14.66 -15.92 -11.56
N GLN A 111 13.65 -15.33 -12.15
CA GLN A 111 12.88 -14.25 -11.51
C GLN A 111 12.11 -14.80 -10.31
N VAL A 112 12.34 -14.26 -9.12
CA VAL A 112 11.62 -14.59 -7.89
C VAL A 112 10.61 -13.50 -7.55
N ILE A 113 10.97 -12.22 -7.82
CA ILE A 113 10.10 -11.07 -7.56
C ILE A 113 9.24 -10.81 -8.79
N ASN A 114 7.94 -10.62 -8.60
CA ASN A 114 7.03 -10.37 -9.71
C ASN A 114 7.18 -8.90 -10.20
N TYR A 115 7.97 -8.73 -11.26
CA TYR A 115 8.20 -7.43 -11.90
C TYR A 115 6.90 -6.66 -12.21
N LYS A 116 5.86 -7.33 -12.73
CA LYS A 116 4.60 -6.67 -13.08
C LYS A 116 3.89 -6.07 -11.86
N LYS A 117 3.94 -6.75 -10.71
CA LYS A 117 3.42 -6.19 -9.44
C LYS A 117 4.21 -4.96 -9.00
N THR A 118 5.53 -5.06 -9.00
CA THR A 118 6.40 -3.93 -8.63
C THR A 118 6.15 -2.72 -9.52
N MET A 119 6.10 -2.90 -10.84
CA MET A 119 5.83 -1.81 -11.79
C MET A 119 4.45 -1.19 -11.60
N LYS A 120 3.45 -1.99 -11.27
CA LYS A 120 2.09 -1.49 -10.96
C LYS A 120 2.11 -0.54 -9.75
N VAL A 121 2.75 -0.94 -8.67
CA VAL A 121 2.85 -0.12 -7.45
C VAL A 121 3.64 1.16 -7.71
N ILE A 122 4.78 1.08 -8.42
CA ILE A 122 5.60 2.23 -8.78
C ILE A 122 4.82 3.20 -9.69
N ASN A 123 4.11 2.71 -10.70
CA ASN A 123 3.31 3.56 -11.59
C ASN A 123 2.18 4.26 -10.82
N LEU A 124 1.52 3.56 -9.89
CA LEU A 124 0.51 4.16 -9.03
C LEU A 124 1.12 5.23 -8.12
N LEU A 125 2.28 4.97 -7.53
CA LEU A 125 3.02 5.92 -6.70
C LEU A 125 3.34 7.21 -7.49
N ILE A 126 3.96 7.08 -8.66
CA ILE A 126 4.36 8.21 -9.51
C ILE A 126 3.13 9.02 -9.93
N SER A 127 2.08 8.35 -10.40
CA SER A 127 0.85 9.01 -10.85
C SER A 127 0.18 9.77 -9.72
N THR A 128 0.09 9.15 -8.54
CA THR A 128 -0.51 9.77 -7.35
C THR A 128 0.35 10.93 -6.83
N ASN A 129 1.68 10.82 -6.89
CA ASN A 129 2.57 11.89 -6.44
C ASN A 129 2.47 13.15 -7.30
N LYS A 130 2.24 12.99 -8.62
CA LYS A 130 2.02 14.10 -9.56
C LYS A 130 0.64 14.75 -9.43
N LEU A 131 -0.31 14.11 -8.76
CA LEU A 131 -1.66 14.62 -8.60
C LEU A 131 -1.68 15.85 -7.69
N GLN A 132 -2.35 16.90 -8.15
CA GLN A 132 -2.62 18.08 -7.33
C GLN A 132 -3.60 17.75 -6.20
N TYR A 133 -3.42 18.38 -5.05
CA TYR A 133 -4.34 18.25 -3.91
C TYR A 133 -5.76 18.70 -4.27
N GLY A 134 -6.75 17.98 -3.77
CA GLY A 134 -8.17 18.23 -4.06
C GLY A 134 -8.63 17.72 -5.43
N LYS A 135 -7.72 17.23 -6.29
CA LYS A 135 -8.08 16.68 -7.60
C LYS A 135 -8.25 15.18 -7.55
N ILE A 136 -9.14 14.68 -8.41
CA ILE A 136 -9.39 13.25 -8.59
C ILE A 136 -8.76 12.81 -9.90
N GLN A 137 -7.94 11.78 -9.85
CA GLN A 137 -7.46 11.08 -11.04
C GLN A 137 -8.21 9.76 -11.21
N ARG A 138 -8.63 9.47 -12.45
CA ARG A 138 -9.21 8.18 -12.83
C ARG A 138 -8.21 7.39 -13.64
N PHE A 139 -8.07 6.12 -13.35
CA PHE A 139 -7.26 5.19 -14.15
C PHE A 139 -8.20 4.49 -15.14
N LYS A 140 -7.86 4.55 -16.42
CA LYS A 140 -8.57 3.78 -17.46
C LYS A 140 -8.29 2.29 -17.21
N ARG A 141 -9.30 1.48 -17.45
CA ARG A 141 -9.17 0.01 -17.47
C ARG A 141 -8.31 -0.45 -18.64
#